data_1027baba7920aec2905b4ff47f59fce6
#
_entry.id   1027baba7920aec2905b4ff47f59fce6
#
_cell.length_a   1.000
_cell.length_b   1.000
_cell.length_c   1.000
_cell.angle_alpha   90.00
_cell.angle_beta   90.00
_cell.angle_gamma   90.00
#
_symmetry.space_group_name_H-M   'P 1'
#
loop_
_entity.id
_entity.type
_entity.pdbx_description
1 polymer ?
#
loop_
_entity_poly.entity_id
_entity_poly.type
_entity_poly.pdbx_seq_one_letter_code
_entity_poly.pdbx_strand_id
1 'polypeptide(L)'
;MCSSDLAPQSEAQLGEVPKRLGAPCLANMVEGGKTPILPGARLQELGFKVAIYQNSLTRLFARAGQELLAGLKVEGGTAAFADRMLDHNQLWTLFENERWQALEKRFQN
;
A
#
# COMPACT_ATOMS: atom_id res chain seq x y z
N MET A 1 14.95 -16.39 -4.24
CA MET A 1 15.80 -15.29 -4.79
C MET A 1 15.08 -14.69 -6.00
N CYS A 2 14.37 -13.58 -5.85
CA CYS A 2 13.92 -12.82 -7.02
C CYS A 2 15.08 -11.92 -7.43
N SER A 3 15.83 -12.34 -8.44
CA SER A 3 16.81 -11.49 -9.08
C SER A 3 16.05 -10.35 -9.79
N SER A 4 16.40 -9.10 -9.46
CA SER A 4 15.84 -7.91 -10.14
C SER A 4 16.09 -7.92 -11.65
N ASP A 5 16.98 -8.75 -12.11
CA ASP A 5 17.37 -8.88 -13.53
C ASP A 5 16.38 -9.76 -14.32
N LEU A 6 15.54 -10.54 -13.65
CA LEU A 6 14.51 -11.39 -14.26
C LEU A 6 13.11 -10.74 -14.23
N ALA A 7 12.97 -9.50 -13.77
CA ALA A 7 11.69 -8.82 -13.72
C ALA A 7 11.14 -8.56 -15.13
N PRO A 8 9.87 -8.92 -15.44
CA PRO A 8 9.23 -8.57 -16.69
C PRO A 8 9.25 -7.06 -16.92
N GLN A 9 9.68 -6.63 -18.10
CA GLN A 9 9.84 -5.22 -18.45
C GLN A 9 8.70 -4.68 -19.34
N SER A 10 7.76 -5.55 -19.70
CA SER A 10 6.58 -5.18 -20.46
C SER A 10 5.36 -5.99 -20.00
N GLU A 11 4.18 -5.47 -20.31
CA GLU A 11 2.92 -6.18 -20.05
C GLU A 11 2.87 -7.53 -20.78
N ALA A 12 3.39 -7.59 -22.02
CA ALA A 12 3.45 -8.83 -22.79
C ALA A 12 4.29 -9.90 -22.08
N GLN A 13 5.48 -9.52 -21.58
CA GLN A 13 6.33 -10.43 -20.81
C GLN A 13 5.66 -10.86 -19.50
N LEU A 14 4.99 -9.93 -18.83
CA LEU A 14 4.27 -10.22 -17.59
C LEU A 14 3.17 -11.27 -17.84
N GLY A 15 2.40 -11.12 -18.92
CA GLY A 15 1.33 -12.05 -19.29
C GLY A 15 1.82 -13.46 -19.72
N GLU A 16 3.09 -13.60 -20.10
CA GLU A 16 3.67 -14.93 -20.40
C GLU A 16 3.96 -15.74 -19.12
N VAL A 17 4.14 -15.10 -17.99
CA VAL A 17 4.52 -15.80 -16.74
C VAL A 17 3.47 -16.81 -16.30
N PRO A 18 2.18 -16.46 -16.09
CA PRO A 18 1.16 -17.41 -15.70
C PRO A 18 0.91 -18.50 -16.76
N LYS A 19 0.99 -18.14 -18.04
CA LYS A 19 0.79 -19.09 -19.15
C LYS A 19 1.85 -20.19 -19.15
N ARG A 20 3.12 -19.83 -18.94
CA ARG A 20 4.24 -20.78 -18.97
C ARG A 20 4.33 -21.63 -17.71
N LEU A 21 4.00 -21.05 -16.55
CA LEU A 21 4.10 -21.78 -15.29
C LEU A 21 2.93 -22.73 -15.05
N GLY A 22 1.73 -22.44 -15.57
CA GLY A 22 0.54 -23.25 -15.37
C GLY A 22 0.11 -23.40 -13.90
N ALA A 23 0.58 -22.51 -13.03
CA ALA A 23 0.36 -22.51 -11.58
C ALA A 23 -0.14 -21.14 -11.13
N PRO A 24 -0.79 -21.03 -9.93
CA PRO A 24 -1.16 -19.75 -9.37
C PRO A 24 0.06 -18.84 -9.21
N CYS A 25 0.01 -17.66 -9.85
CA CYS A 25 1.10 -16.69 -9.84
C CYS A 25 0.74 -15.45 -9.01
N LEU A 26 1.77 -14.89 -8.38
CA LEU A 26 1.72 -13.63 -7.65
C LEU A 26 2.45 -12.56 -8.47
N ALA A 27 1.82 -11.40 -8.66
CA ALA A 27 2.44 -10.22 -9.24
C ALA A 27 2.96 -9.30 -8.12
N ASN A 28 4.24 -8.95 -8.18
CA ASN A 28 4.83 -7.96 -7.27
C ASN A 28 4.92 -6.60 -7.99
N MET A 29 4.03 -5.68 -7.61
CA MET A 29 3.93 -4.34 -8.19
C MET A 29 4.75 -3.36 -7.34
N VAL A 30 5.85 -2.86 -7.92
CA VAL A 30 6.78 -1.95 -7.22
C VAL A 30 6.89 -0.66 -8.02
N GLU A 31 6.42 0.44 -7.45
CA GLU A 31 6.53 1.76 -8.08
C GLU A 31 8.00 2.13 -8.31
N GLY A 32 8.31 2.55 -9.53
CA GLY A 32 9.68 2.85 -9.95
C GLY A 32 10.55 1.61 -10.21
N GLY A 33 9.96 0.41 -10.19
CA GLY A 33 10.62 -0.82 -10.62
C GLY A 33 10.69 -0.96 -12.14
N LYS A 34 11.28 -2.07 -12.62
CA LYS A 34 11.38 -2.38 -14.06
C LYS A 34 10.04 -2.89 -14.62
N THR A 35 9.22 -3.54 -13.80
CA THR A 35 7.92 -4.09 -14.20
C THR A 35 6.87 -2.97 -14.22
N PRO A 36 6.08 -2.84 -15.30
CA PRO A 36 5.01 -1.86 -15.37
C PRO A 36 3.95 -2.14 -14.31
N ILE A 37 3.46 -1.09 -13.64
CA ILE A 37 2.35 -1.18 -12.69
C ILE A 37 1.05 -1.31 -13.49
N LEU A 38 0.33 -2.39 -13.25
CA LEU A 38 -0.95 -2.66 -13.90
C LEU A 38 -2.08 -2.67 -12.87
N PRO A 39 -3.29 -2.24 -13.25
CA PRO A 39 -4.48 -2.40 -12.42
C PRO A 39 -4.76 -3.86 -12.08
N GLY A 40 -5.36 -4.13 -10.91
CA GLY A 40 -5.68 -5.48 -10.45
C GLY A 40 -6.54 -6.27 -11.44
N ALA A 41 -7.54 -5.63 -12.08
CA ALA A 41 -8.35 -6.25 -13.12
C ALA A 41 -7.49 -6.76 -14.29
N ARG A 42 -6.51 -5.94 -14.71
CA ARG A 42 -5.63 -6.33 -15.81
C ARG A 42 -4.70 -7.48 -15.42
N LEU A 43 -4.18 -7.48 -14.20
CA LEU A 43 -3.39 -8.60 -13.68
C LEU A 43 -4.20 -9.90 -13.63
N GLN A 44 -5.48 -9.82 -13.25
CA GLN A 44 -6.39 -10.95 -13.23
C GLN A 44 -6.62 -11.52 -14.65
N GLU A 45 -6.84 -10.65 -15.65
CA GLU A 45 -6.97 -11.05 -17.07
C GLU A 45 -5.71 -11.75 -17.58
N LEU A 46 -4.53 -11.32 -17.14
CA LEU A 46 -3.26 -11.95 -17.48
C LEU A 46 -3.04 -13.30 -16.75
N GLY A 47 -3.90 -13.64 -15.79
CA GLY A 47 -3.87 -14.92 -15.08
C GLY A 47 -3.24 -14.91 -13.70
N PHE A 48 -2.85 -13.75 -13.18
CA PHE A 48 -2.36 -13.62 -11.80
C PHE A 48 -3.51 -13.82 -10.79
N LYS A 49 -3.21 -14.44 -9.66
CA LYS A 49 -4.18 -14.70 -8.58
C LYS A 49 -4.00 -13.77 -7.39
N VAL A 50 -2.81 -13.21 -7.23
CA VAL A 50 -2.46 -12.29 -6.15
C VAL A 50 -1.64 -11.14 -6.71
N ALA A 51 -1.87 -9.92 -6.25
CA ALA A 51 -0.99 -8.79 -6.45
C ALA A 51 -0.54 -8.25 -5.09
N ILE A 52 0.74 -7.94 -4.96
CA ILE A 52 1.29 -7.28 -3.77
C ILE A 52 1.95 -5.96 -4.13
N TYR A 53 1.81 -4.98 -3.24
CA TYR A 53 2.35 -3.63 -3.34
C TYR A 53 3.20 -3.36 -2.10
N GLN A 54 4.33 -4.05 -2.02
CA GLN A 54 5.11 -4.23 -0.79
C GLN A 54 5.58 -2.93 -0.12
N ASN A 55 5.81 -1.88 -0.88
CA ASN A 55 6.38 -0.62 -0.37
C ASN A 55 5.48 0.60 -0.57
N SER A 56 4.34 0.46 -1.23
CA SER A 56 3.49 1.59 -1.64
C SER A 56 3.03 2.41 -0.44
N LEU A 57 2.51 1.74 0.60
CA LEU A 57 2.00 2.39 1.80
C LEU A 57 3.13 3.06 2.60
N THR A 58 4.25 2.36 2.79
CA THR A 58 5.41 2.89 3.51
C THR A 58 6.00 4.12 2.81
N ARG A 59 6.12 4.07 1.49
CA ARG A 59 6.63 5.20 0.69
C ARG A 59 5.69 6.39 0.72
N LEU A 60 4.38 6.15 0.67
CA LEU A 60 3.38 7.20 0.79
C LEU A 60 3.44 7.87 2.17
N PHE A 61 3.52 7.08 3.25
CA PHE A 61 3.65 7.61 4.61
C PHE A 61 4.93 8.40 4.81
N ALA A 62 6.06 7.89 4.29
CA ALA A 62 7.33 8.60 4.39
C ALA A 62 7.26 9.97 3.68
N ARG A 63 6.65 10.04 2.51
CA ARG A 63 6.48 11.30 1.77
C ARG A 63 5.56 12.27 2.52
N ALA A 64 4.41 11.79 2.95
CA ALA A 64 3.47 12.62 3.71
C ALA A 64 4.09 13.13 5.03
N GLY A 65 4.83 12.28 5.74
CA GLY A 65 5.55 12.67 6.96
C GLY A 65 6.62 13.73 6.69
N GLN A 66 7.41 13.59 5.62
CA GLN A 66 8.40 14.60 5.24
C GLN A 66 7.75 15.95 4.94
N GLU A 67 6.64 15.97 4.21
CA GLU A 67 5.91 17.19 3.87
C GLU A 67 5.36 17.87 5.14
N LEU A 68 4.75 17.11 6.04
CA LEU A 68 4.23 17.61 7.31
C LEU A 68 5.35 18.23 8.18
N LEU A 69 6.47 17.51 8.34
CA LEU A 69 7.58 17.97 9.17
C LEU A 69 8.28 19.19 8.58
N ALA A 70 8.39 19.28 7.25
CA ALA A 70 8.92 20.46 6.57
C ALA A 70 8.00 21.68 6.80
N GLY A 71 6.69 21.52 6.64
CA GLY A 71 5.71 22.58 6.91
C GLY A 71 5.73 23.02 8.38
N LEU A 72 5.75 22.06 9.30
CA LEU A 72 5.82 22.35 10.73
C LEU A 72 7.07 23.17 11.09
N LYS A 73 8.21 22.84 10.48
CA LYS A 73 9.47 23.58 10.71
C LYS A 73 9.40 25.03 10.22
N VAL A 74 8.70 25.28 9.12
CA VAL A 74 8.60 26.61 8.50
C VAL A 74 7.50 27.45 9.16
N GLU A 75 6.33 26.88 9.37
CA GLU A 75 5.12 27.59 9.79
C GLU A 75 4.85 27.52 11.31
N GLY A 76 5.52 26.60 12.00
CA GLY A 76 5.33 26.40 13.46
C GLY A 76 3.99 25.74 13.81
N GLY A 77 3.25 25.21 12.83
CA GLY A 77 1.94 24.61 13.02
C GLY A 77 1.56 23.61 11.93
N THR A 78 0.46 22.89 12.14
CA THR A 78 -0.02 21.83 11.25
C THR A 78 -1.33 22.18 10.53
N ALA A 79 -1.85 23.40 10.72
CA ALA A 79 -3.16 23.81 10.21
C ALA A 79 -3.29 23.65 8.67
N ALA A 80 -2.21 23.89 7.92
CA ALA A 80 -2.18 23.75 6.47
C ALA A 80 -2.32 22.29 5.97
N PHE A 81 -2.27 21.32 6.88
CA PHE A 81 -2.39 19.90 6.55
C PHE A 81 -3.69 19.26 7.05
N ALA A 82 -4.56 20.04 7.71
CA ALA A 82 -5.76 19.51 8.37
C ALA A 82 -6.70 18.77 7.41
N ASP A 83 -6.85 19.26 6.18
CA ASP A 83 -7.65 18.65 5.12
C ASP A 83 -7.10 17.32 4.59
N ARG A 84 -5.83 17.05 4.84
CA ARG A 84 -5.13 15.80 4.47
C ARG A 84 -5.04 14.81 5.63
N MET A 85 -5.56 15.16 6.78
CA MET A 85 -5.59 14.32 7.98
C MET A 85 -6.98 13.73 8.19
N LEU A 86 -7.02 12.52 8.74
CA LEU A 86 -8.25 12.02 9.31
C LEU A 86 -8.59 12.85 10.56
N ASP A 87 -9.86 13.20 10.74
CA ASP A 87 -10.32 13.76 12.00
C ASP A 87 -10.26 12.70 13.11
N HIS A 88 -10.48 13.15 14.34
CA HIS A 88 -10.38 12.29 15.52
C HIS A 88 -11.37 11.11 15.48
N ASN A 89 -12.60 11.33 15.05
CA ASN A 89 -13.63 10.29 14.98
C ASN A 89 -13.32 9.29 13.85
N GLN A 90 -12.86 9.77 12.70
CA GLN A 90 -12.43 8.91 11.58
C GLN A 90 -11.28 8.02 11.99
N LEU A 91 -10.29 8.56 12.72
CA LEU A 91 -9.15 7.79 13.20
C LEU A 91 -9.57 6.73 14.22
N TRP A 92 -10.47 7.08 15.13
CA TRP A 92 -11.00 6.15 16.12
C TRP A 92 -11.82 5.02 15.49
N THR A 93 -12.62 5.34 14.48
CA THR A 93 -13.36 4.35 13.70
C THR A 93 -12.41 3.40 12.98
N LEU A 94 -11.36 3.94 12.37
CA LEU A 94 -10.32 3.14 11.68
C LEU A 94 -9.65 2.13 12.62
N PHE A 95 -9.41 2.51 13.86
CA PHE A 95 -8.80 1.64 14.89
C PHE A 95 -9.82 0.78 15.65
N GLU A 96 -11.09 0.76 15.27
CA GLU A 96 -12.16 0.02 15.96
C GLU A 96 -12.18 0.31 17.47
N ASN A 97 -12.02 1.57 17.86
CA ASN A 97 -11.85 1.98 19.26
C ASN A 97 -12.98 1.48 20.18
N GLU A 98 -14.23 1.48 19.72
CA GLU A 98 -15.38 0.95 20.49
C GLU A 98 -15.20 -0.54 20.81
N ARG A 99 -14.68 -1.32 19.87
CA ARG A 99 -14.39 -2.75 20.06
C ARG A 99 -13.33 -2.95 21.13
N TRP A 100 -12.27 -2.15 21.11
CA TRP A 100 -11.22 -2.23 22.12
C TRP A 100 -11.70 -1.81 23.50
N GLN A 101 -12.50 -0.76 23.61
CA GLN A 101 -13.13 -0.35 24.88
C GLN A 101 -14.08 -1.42 25.43
N ALA A 102 -14.87 -2.08 24.58
CA ALA A 102 -15.73 -3.17 24.99
C ALA A 102 -14.94 -4.39 25.49
N LEU A 103 -13.80 -4.67 24.83
CA LEU A 103 -12.90 -5.75 25.24
C LEU A 103 -12.27 -5.44 26.60
N GLU A 104 -11.76 -4.23 26.79
CA GLU A 104 -11.16 -3.78 28.05
C GLU A 104 -12.13 -3.93 29.23
N LYS A 105 -13.39 -3.49 29.09
CA LYS A 105 -14.43 -3.65 30.13
C LYS A 105 -14.65 -5.10 30.54
N ARG A 106 -14.46 -6.07 29.64
CA ARG A 106 -14.62 -7.50 29.96
C ARG A 106 -13.50 -8.06 30.86
N PHE A 107 -12.34 -7.41 30.90
CA PHE A 107 -11.19 -7.85 31.68
C PHE A 107 -10.90 -6.98 32.90
N GLN A 108 -11.72 -5.95 33.16
CA GLN A 108 -11.61 -5.09 34.35
C GLN A 108 -12.38 -5.64 35.58
N ASN A 109 -12.97 -6.85 35.51
CA ASN A 109 -13.67 -7.53 36.61
C ASN A 109 -12.79 -8.60 37.25
#